data_a114ef23e4c0d03073f96d51f3a0040d
#
_entry.id   a114ef23e4c0d03073f96d51f3a0040d
#
_cell.length_a   1.000
_cell.length_b   1.000
_cell.length_c   1.000
_cell.angle_alpha   90.00
_cell.angle_beta   90.00
_cell.angle_gamma   90.00
#
_symmetry.space_group_name_H-M   'P 1'
#
loop_
_entity.id
_entity.type
_entity.pdbx_description
1 polymer ?
#
loop_
_entity_poly.entity_id
_entity_poly.type
_entity_poly.pdbx_seq_one_letter_code
_entity_poly.pdbx_strand_id
1 'polypeptide(L)'
;HEVASHGYFHKDHSALSYEENLAEISPSVKLLNMICGQNISLFAPPSGAFNDYTVSACLELGLKVIMWSKDTIDWRDSDVSLIVSRATNRLQGGVFVLMHPTESGVMALPSILNYIGNSGFAACTVSCSLGE
;
A
#
# COMPACT_ATOMS: atom_id res chain seq x y z
N HIS A 1 -9.47 -8.57 -5.14
CA HIS A 1 -8.29 -8.03 -4.45
C HIS A 1 -7.07 -8.15 -5.36
N GLU A 2 -6.11 -7.26 -5.15
CA GLU A 2 -4.82 -7.25 -5.83
C GLU A 2 -3.71 -7.49 -4.80
N VAL A 3 -2.66 -8.22 -5.19
CA VAL A 3 -1.50 -8.48 -4.33
C VAL A 3 -0.35 -7.61 -4.80
N ALA A 4 0.34 -6.97 -3.85
CA ALA A 4 1.50 -6.13 -4.08
C ALA A 4 2.63 -6.49 -3.11
N SER A 5 3.88 -6.13 -3.44
CA SER A 5 5.01 -6.32 -2.55
C SER A 5 5.15 -5.16 -1.56
N HIS A 6 5.56 -5.49 -0.33
CA HIS A 6 5.89 -4.54 0.74
C HIS A 6 7.28 -4.84 1.35
N GLY A 7 8.21 -5.35 0.51
CA GLY A 7 9.51 -5.84 0.92
C GLY A 7 9.45 -7.27 1.49
N TYR A 8 10.63 -7.87 1.68
CA TYR A 8 10.73 -9.22 2.23
C TYR A 8 10.86 -9.22 3.75
N PHE A 9 11.75 -8.37 4.29
CA PHE A 9 12.02 -8.23 5.72
C PHE A 9 11.53 -6.91 6.32
N HIS A 10 10.71 -6.16 5.60
CA HIS A 10 10.18 -4.86 6.03
C HIS A 10 11.28 -3.87 6.47
N LYS A 11 12.33 -3.76 5.68
CA LYS A 11 13.45 -2.84 5.95
C LYS A 11 13.12 -1.39 5.60
N ASP A 12 13.88 -0.47 6.17
CA ASP A 12 13.87 0.93 5.76
C ASP A 12 14.63 1.08 4.43
N HIS A 13 13.88 1.16 3.33
CA HIS A 13 14.43 1.25 1.98
C HIS A 13 15.16 2.56 1.70
N SER A 14 14.91 3.62 2.47
CA SER A 14 15.62 4.90 2.32
C SER A 14 17.10 4.83 2.74
N ALA A 15 17.45 3.84 3.55
CA ALA A 15 18.81 3.61 4.02
C ALA A 15 19.59 2.57 3.21
N LEU A 16 18.94 1.91 2.23
CA LEU A 16 19.53 0.82 1.45
C LEU A 16 20.22 1.33 0.17
N SER A 17 21.33 0.69 -0.21
CA SER A 17 21.95 0.83 -1.54
C SER A 17 21.05 0.24 -2.62
N TYR A 18 21.44 0.42 -3.89
CA TYR A 18 20.72 -0.18 -5.01
C TYR A 18 20.68 -1.72 -4.93
N GLU A 19 21.83 -2.35 -4.68
CA GLU A 19 21.97 -3.80 -4.56
C GLU A 19 21.18 -4.36 -3.38
N GLU A 20 21.17 -3.64 -2.25
CA GLU A 20 20.38 -4.02 -1.07
C GLU A 20 18.88 -3.89 -1.32
N ASN A 21 18.43 -2.84 -2.05
CA ASN A 21 17.05 -2.71 -2.49
C ASN A 21 16.65 -3.88 -3.40
N LEU A 22 17.46 -4.24 -4.39
CA LEU A 22 17.21 -5.41 -5.25
C LEU A 22 17.13 -6.70 -4.45
N ALA A 23 18.05 -6.91 -3.50
CA ALA A 23 18.10 -8.10 -2.66
C ALA A 23 16.89 -8.22 -1.71
N GLU A 24 16.26 -7.12 -1.36
CA GLU A 24 15.08 -7.07 -0.49
C GLU A 24 13.77 -7.20 -1.29
N ILE A 25 13.67 -6.55 -2.44
CA ILE A 25 12.44 -6.50 -3.24
C ILE A 25 12.28 -7.77 -4.10
N SER A 26 13.32 -8.20 -4.81
CA SER A 26 13.25 -9.31 -5.77
C SER A 26 12.76 -10.63 -5.15
N PRO A 27 13.27 -11.10 -4.00
CA PRO A 27 12.76 -12.31 -3.36
C PRO A 27 11.30 -12.22 -2.95
N SER A 28 10.86 -11.07 -2.46
CA SER A 28 9.46 -10.82 -2.10
C SER A 28 8.55 -11.00 -3.31
N VAL A 29 8.89 -10.35 -4.43
CA VAL A 29 8.11 -10.44 -5.68
C VAL A 29 8.08 -11.87 -6.21
N LYS A 30 9.23 -12.56 -6.25
CA LYS A 30 9.31 -13.97 -6.71
C LYS A 30 8.44 -14.88 -5.85
N LEU A 31 8.50 -14.73 -4.53
CA LEU A 31 7.69 -15.53 -3.61
C LEU A 31 6.20 -15.26 -3.81
N LEU A 32 5.79 -14.01 -3.90
CA LEU A 32 4.40 -13.63 -4.11
C LEU A 32 3.87 -14.14 -5.46
N ASN A 33 4.63 -13.99 -6.56
CA ASN A 33 4.27 -14.53 -7.87
C ASN A 33 4.00 -16.05 -7.79
N MET A 34 4.87 -16.76 -7.07
CA MET A 34 4.76 -18.22 -6.94
C MET A 34 3.56 -18.64 -6.09
N ILE A 35 3.28 -17.94 -4.98
CA ILE A 35 2.19 -18.28 -4.06
C ILE A 35 0.83 -17.86 -4.63
N CYS A 36 0.73 -16.66 -5.21
CA CYS A 36 -0.54 -16.10 -5.67
C CYS A 36 -0.88 -16.45 -7.11
N GLY A 37 0.08 -16.96 -7.90
CA GLY A 37 -0.10 -17.21 -9.33
C GLY A 37 -0.36 -15.92 -10.13
N GLN A 38 -0.01 -14.77 -9.60
CA GLN A 38 -0.18 -13.45 -10.21
C GLN A 38 1.19 -12.85 -10.55
N ASN A 39 1.23 -11.98 -11.55
CA ASN A 39 2.41 -11.17 -11.82
C ASN A 39 2.37 -9.91 -10.96
N ILE A 40 3.20 -9.83 -9.93
CA ILE A 40 3.27 -8.68 -9.05
C ILE A 40 3.96 -7.52 -9.79
N SER A 41 3.27 -6.40 -9.90
CA SER A 41 3.73 -5.19 -10.61
C SER A 41 3.79 -3.95 -9.70
N LEU A 42 3.36 -4.07 -8.44
CA LEU A 42 3.29 -2.97 -7.49
C LEU A 42 4.17 -3.21 -6.27
N PHE A 43 4.83 -2.16 -5.82
CA PHE A 43 5.62 -2.13 -4.59
C PHE A 43 5.27 -0.91 -3.75
N ALA A 44 4.88 -1.11 -2.51
CA ALA A 44 4.73 -0.05 -1.52
C ALA A 44 5.89 -0.16 -0.51
N PRO A 45 6.74 0.87 -0.35
CA PRO A 45 7.87 0.78 0.57
C PRO A 45 7.42 0.73 2.03
N PRO A 46 8.03 -0.12 2.87
CA PRO A 46 7.80 -0.14 4.31
C PRO A 46 7.92 1.25 4.93
N SER A 47 6.95 1.60 5.77
CA SER A 47 6.86 2.93 6.42
C SER A 47 6.83 4.12 5.46
N GLY A 48 6.64 3.91 4.17
CA GLY A 48 6.76 4.94 3.15
C GLY A 48 8.20 5.43 2.91
N ALA A 49 9.20 4.72 3.43
CA ALA A 49 10.61 5.10 3.36
C ALA A 49 11.26 4.56 2.07
N PHE A 50 11.73 5.46 1.20
CA PHE A 50 12.42 5.09 -0.04
C PHE A 50 13.42 6.17 -0.46
N ASN A 51 14.31 5.82 -1.38
CA ASN A 51 15.28 6.71 -2.03
C ASN A 51 15.32 6.45 -3.54
N ASP A 52 16.18 7.14 -4.27
CA ASP A 52 16.30 6.97 -5.72
C ASP A 52 16.76 5.55 -6.12
N TYR A 53 17.53 4.88 -5.27
CA TYR A 53 17.93 3.49 -5.49
C TYR A 53 16.76 2.53 -5.38
N THR A 54 15.81 2.79 -4.47
CA THR A 54 14.56 2.02 -4.37
C THR A 54 13.76 2.11 -5.66
N VAL A 55 13.60 3.33 -6.19
CA VAL A 55 12.87 3.57 -7.44
C VAL A 55 13.57 2.87 -8.61
N SER A 56 14.89 2.98 -8.70
CA SER A 56 15.69 2.34 -9.76
C SER A 56 15.59 0.82 -9.72
N ALA A 57 15.67 0.21 -8.52
CA ALA A 57 15.50 -1.23 -8.34
C ALA A 57 14.08 -1.70 -8.71
N CYS A 58 13.06 -0.94 -8.35
CA CYS A 58 11.68 -1.22 -8.76
C CYS A 58 11.52 -1.18 -10.28
N LEU A 59 12.09 -0.17 -10.95
CA LEU A 59 12.05 -0.05 -12.42
C LEU A 59 12.70 -1.24 -13.10
N GLU A 60 13.88 -1.68 -12.63
CA GLU A 60 14.56 -2.88 -13.17
C GLU A 60 13.71 -4.15 -13.01
N LEU A 61 12.99 -4.26 -11.90
CA LEU A 61 12.10 -5.39 -11.61
C LEU A 61 10.70 -5.27 -12.27
N GLY A 62 10.45 -4.22 -13.06
CA GLY A 62 9.17 -3.97 -13.71
C GLY A 62 8.05 -3.59 -12.72
N LEU A 63 8.41 -2.99 -11.58
CA LEU A 63 7.48 -2.60 -10.53
C LEU A 63 7.21 -1.09 -10.56
N LYS A 64 5.98 -0.71 -10.20
CA LYS A 64 5.62 0.68 -9.86
C LYS A 64 5.69 0.88 -8.35
N VAL A 65 6.36 1.95 -7.93
CA VAL A 65 6.35 2.36 -6.52
C VAL A 65 5.03 3.07 -6.23
N ILE A 66 4.31 2.57 -5.24
CA ILE A 66 3.01 3.10 -4.82
C ILE A 66 3.15 3.73 -3.44
N MET A 67 2.66 4.97 -3.34
CA MET A 67 2.53 5.69 -2.08
C MET A 67 1.06 5.96 -1.80
N TRP A 68 0.76 6.34 -0.58
CA TRP A 68 -0.59 6.70 -0.14
C TRP A 68 -0.68 8.19 0.18
N SER A 69 -1.87 8.74 0.03
CA SER A 69 -2.18 10.12 0.37
C SER A 69 -2.99 10.26 1.66
N LYS A 70 -3.50 9.15 2.17
CA LYS A 70 -4.19 9.07 3.47
C LYS A 70 -3.63 7.92 4.28
N ASP A 71 -3.29 8.20 5.53
CA ASP A 71 -2.87 7.21 6.52
C ASP A 71 -3.88 7.20 7.65
N THR A 72 -4.47 6.06 7.92
CA THR A 72 -5.42 5.88 9.02
C THR A 72 -4.74 5.86 10.38
N ILE A 73 -3.45 5.56 10.41
CA ILE A 73 -2.62 5.39 11.63
C ILE A 73 -3.23 4.34 12.58
N ASP A 74 -3.94 3.36 12.02
CA ASP A 74 -4.58 2.26 12.74
C ASP A 74 -3.59 1.26 13.36
N TRP A 75 -2.34 1.31 12.91
CA TRP A 75 -1.21 0.57 13.49
C TRP A 75 -0.79 1.09 14.88
N ARG A 76 -1.16 2.33 15.22
CA ARG A 76 -0.83 3.00 16.49
C ARG A 76 -2.07 3.29 17.32
N ASP A 77 -3.13 3.80 16.67
CA ASP A 77 -4.30 4.33 17.35
C ASP A 77 -5.45 3.31 17.30
N SER A 78 -6.19 3.17 18.42
CA SER A 78 -7.33 2.26 18.53
C SER A 78 -8.69 2.95 18.44
N ASP A 79 -8.75 4.28 18.33
CA ASP A 79 -9.99 5.02 18.18
C ASP A 79 -10.57 4.85 16.77
N VAL A 80 -11.61 4.02 16.68
CA VAL A 80 -12.30 3.70 15.42
C VAL A 80 -12.84 4.97 14.73
N SER A 81 -13.38 5.92 15.48
CA SER A 81 -13.93 7.16 14.91
C SER A 81 -12.84 8.03 14.28
N LEU A 82 -11.67 8.08 14.91
CA LEU A 82 -10.50 8.80 14.40
C LEU A 82 -9.95 8.13 13.13
N ILE A 83 -9.88 6.79 13.11
CA ILE A 83 -9.46 6.00 11.94
C ILE A 83 -10.39 6.30 10.75
N VAL A 84 -11.71 6.22 10.95
CA VAL A 84 -12.71 6.56 9.92
C VAL A 84 -12.53 8.00 9.43
N SER A 85 -12.37 8.96 10.35
CA SER A 85 -12.19 10.37 9.98
C SER A 85 -10.93 10.58 9.12
N ARG A 86 -9.80 9.97 9.46
CA ARG A 86 -8.56 10.08 8.68
C ARG A 86 -8.71 9.51 7.28
N ALA A 87 -9.39 8.38 7.13
CA ALA A 87 -9.64 7.76 5.83
C ALA A 87 -10.56 8.61 4.94
N THR A 88 -11.58 9.26 5.53
CA THR A 88 -12.70 9.84 4.79
C THR A 88 -12.69 11.36 4.69
N ASN A 89 -11.96 12.07 5.57
CA ASN A 89 -11.91 13.52 5.55
C ASN A 89 -11.36 14.05 4.21
N ARG A 90 -12.14 14.91 3.52
CA ARG A 90 -11.82 15.45 2.19
C ARG A 90 -11.48 14.35 1.17
N LEU A 91 -12.30 13.30 1.15
CA LEU A 91 -12.14 12.20 0.19
C LEU A 91 -12.29 12.72 -1.24
N GLN A 92 -11.42 12.24 -2.14
CA GLN A 92 -11.40 12.56 -3.56
C GLN A 92 -11.16 11.29 -4.38
N GLY A 93 -11.51 11.30 -5.66
CA GLY A 93 -11.17 10.21 -6.57
C GLY A 93 -9.64 10.07 -6.74
N GLY A 94 -9.17 8.83 -6.88
CA GLY A 94 -7.74 8.52 -7.04
C GLY A 94 -6.92 8.55 -5.74
N VAL A 95 -7.57 8.69 -4.58
CA VAL A 95 -6.89 8.65 -3.27
C VAL A 95 -6.54 7.21 -2.91
N PHE A 96 -5.30 6.96 -2.50
CA PHE A 96 -4.87 5.71 -1.88
C PHE A 96 -4.89 5.86 -0.36
N VAL A 97 -5.59 4.94 0.31
CA VAL A 97 -5.73 4.91 1.77
C VAL A 97 -4.94 3.76 2.34
N LEU A 98 -3.98 4.06 3.22
CA LEU A 98 -3.23 3.05 3.97
C LEU A 98 -4.04 2.60 5.18
N MET A 99 -4.18 1.29 5.32
CA MET A 99 -4.75 0.61 6.48
C MET A 99 -3.98 -0.67 6.77
N HIS A 100 -4.08 -1.16 8.00
CA HIS A 100 -3.50 -2.44 8.43
C HIS A 100 -4.60 -3.36 8.98
N PRO A 101 -4.38 -4.69 9.01
CA PRO A 101 -5.36 -5.64 9.54
C PRO A 101 -5.34 -5.67 11.08
N THR A 102 -5.40 -4.50 11.71
CA THR A 102 -5.56 -4.34 13.16
C THR A 102 -7.02 -4.51 13.56
N GLU A 103 -7.29 -4.82 14.82
CA GLU A 103 -8.66 -4.93 15.31
C GLU A 103 -9.46 -3.64 15.07
N SER A 104 -8.89 -2.49 15.40
CA SER A 104 -9.52 -1.18 15.18
C SER A 104 -9.68 -0.85 13.70
N GLY A 105 -8.72 -1.22 12.85
CA GLY A 105 -8.80 -1.09 11.39
C GLY A 105 -9.96 -1.90 10.82
N VAL A 106 -10.10 -3.16 11.24
CA VAL A 106 -11.21 -4.04 10.84
C VAL A 106 -12.56 -3.47 11.30
N MET A 107 -12.65 -2.95 12.52
CA MET A 107 -13.89 -2.32 13.03
C MET A 107 -14.24 -1.03 12.29
N ALA A 108 -13.27 -0.26 11.82
CA ALA A 108 -13.47 0.97 11.06
C ALA A 108 -13.90 0.73 9.61
N LEU A 109 -13.48 -0.37 9.00
CA LEU A 109 -13.62 -0.64 7.57
C LEU A 109 -15.05 -0.55 7.03
N PRO A 110 -16.10 -1.11 7.68
CA PRO A 110 -17.47 -0.98 7.19
C PRO A 110 -17.94 0.48 7.09
N SER A 111 -17.60 1.31 8.07
CA SER A 111 -17.95 2.73 8.08
C SER A 111 -17.22 3.51 6.99
N ILE A 112 -15.95 3.19 6.74
CA ILE A 112 -15.15 3.78 5.65
C ILE A 112 -15.78 3.43 4.30
N LEU A 113 -16.08 2.15 4.04
CA LEU A 113 -16.67 1.71 2.78
C LEU A 113 -18.07 2.32 2.55
N ASN A 114 -18.90 2.41 3.58
CA ASN A 114 -20.20 3.08 3.51
C ASN A 114 -20.05 4.57 3.16
N TYR A 115 -19.09 5.25 3.77
CA TYR A 115 -18.83 6.65 3.46
C TYR A 115 -18.39 6.84 2.02
N ILE A 116 -17.46 6.00 1.52
CA ILE A 116 -16.98 6.01 0.14
C ILE A 116 -18.16 5.88 -0.83
N GLY A 117 -19.02 4.87 -0.64
CA GLY A 117 -20.19 4.63 -1.49
C GLY A 117 -21.20 5.76 -1.46
N ASN A 118 -21.52 6.27 -0.26
CA ASN A 118 -22.46 7.39 -0.09
C ASN A 118 -21.95 8.72 -0.67
N SER A 119 -20.63 8.85 -0.81
CA SER A 119 -19.99 10.02 -1.44
C SER A 119 -19.87 9.91 -2.96
N GLY A 120 -20.42 8.85 -3.57
CA GLY A 120 -20.39 8.63 -5.02
C GLY A 120 -19.06 8.08 -5.54
N PHE A 121 -18.21 7.55 -4.66
CA PHE A 121 -16.98 6.89 -5.04
C PHE A 121 -17.11 5.36 -4.95
N ALA A 122 -16.18 4.64 -5.55
CA ALA A 122 -16.04 3.20 -5.43
C ALA A 122 -14.63 2.85 -4.91
N ALA A 123 -14.55 1.91 -3.97
CA ALA A 123 -13.29 1.31 -3.61
C ALA A 123 -12.89 0.28 -4.69
N CYS A 124 -11.68 0.39 -5.19
CA CYS A 124 -11.14 -0.50 -6.22
C CYS A 124 -9.68 -0.87 -5.92
N THR A 125 -9.09 -1.75 -6.74
CA THR A 125 -7.67 -2.06 -6.66
C THR A 125 -6.81 -0.88 -7.11
N VAL A 126 -5.53 -0.90 -6.74
CA VAL A 126 -4.59 0.16 -7.14
C VAL A 126 -4.45 0.23 -8.65
N SER A 127 -4.26 -0.91 -9.35
CA SER A 127 -4.17 -0.96 -10.81
C SER A 127 -5.42 -0.39 -11.47
N CYS A 128 -6.61 -0.76 -11.01
CA CYS A 128 -7.86 -0.19 -11.51
C CYS A 128 -7.92 1.34 -11.33
N SER A 129 -7.47 1.86 -10.20
CA SER A 129 -7.40 3.31 -9.94
C SER A 129 -6.38 4.03 -10.84
N LEU A 130 -5.34 3.31 -11.29
CA LEU A 130 -4.33 3.82 -12.24
C LEU A 130 -4.77 3.73 -13.71
N GLY A 131 -5.91 3.10 -13.99
CA GLY A 131 -6.43 2.92 -15.35
C GLY A 131 -5.81 1.73 -16.11
N GLU A 132 -5.39 0.70 -15.39
CA GLU A 132 -4.75 -0.52 -15.89
C GLU A 132 -5.68 -1.73 -15.86
#